data_c96ce69cb74f39813f54f98a27eb7e88
#
_entry.id   c96ce69cb74f39813f54f98a27eb7e88
#
_cell.length_a   1.000
_cell.length_b   1.000
_cell.length_c   1.000
_cell.angle_alpha   90.00
_cell.angle_beta   90.00
_cell.angle_gamma   90.00
#
_symmetry.space_group_name_H-M   'P 1'
#
loop_
_entity.id
_entity.type
_entity.pdbx_description
1 polymer ?
#
loop_
_entity_poly.entity_id
_entity_poly.type
_entity_poly.pdbx_seq_one_letter_code
_entity_poly.pdbx_strand_id
1 'polypeptide(L)'
;MALKNYNPTSPGRRALILVDKSSLWKGKPVKALTEGKHKTGGRNNKGHVTSRGIAGGHKQKYRFIDFKRRKWDMPATVERLEYDPNRTAFIALVKYEDGEQTYIIAPQRLAVGDVVVAGEKTDVKPGNAMLLSQMPVGTICHNVEMKPSKGGQIARSAGTYVQVVGRDRGMVIVRLNSGEQRYLRGDCMGTVGAVSNPDNQNQNLGKAGRSRWLGRRPLTRGVAKNPVDHPHGGGEGRTSGGRHPVTPWGKPTKGARTRHNKQTDKMIIRSRHAKKKR
;
A
#
# COMPACT_ATOMS: atom_id res chain seq x y z
N MET A 1 -15.41 1.74 7.94
CA MET A 1 -15.17 3.09 8.52
C MET A 1 -15.93 4.08 7.68
N ALA A 2 -16.43 5.13 8.30
CA ALA A 2 -17.23 6.12 7.59
C ALA A 2 -16.34 7.21 6.97
N LEU A 3 -16.81 7.79 5.87
CA LEU A 3 -16.27 9.02 5.32
C LEU A 3 -16.87 10.22 6.07
N LYS A 4 -16.06 11.21 6.36
CA LYS A 4 -16.48 12.45 7.00
C LYS A 4 -16.59 13.56 5.96
N ASN A 5 -17.78 14.06 5.77
CA ASN A 5 -18.09 15.25 4.98
C ASN A 5 -18.00 16.51 5.85
N TYR A 6 -17.86 17.65 5.23
CA TYR A 6 -17.74 18.95 5.91
C TYR A 6 -18.71 19.96 5.31
N ASN A 7 -19.24 20.82 6.15
CA ASN A 7 -20.08 21.92 5.70
C ASN A 7 -19.35 22.81 4.69
N PRO A 8 -20.00 23.26 3.61
CA PRO A 8 -19.36 23.99 2.52
C PRO A 8 -19.16 25.48 2.87
N THR A 9 -18.50 25.75 4.00
CA THR A 9 -18.27 27.12 4.51
C THR A 9 -17.15 27.87 3.77
N SER A 10 -16.36 27.16 2.94
CA SER A 10 -15.31 27.75 2.12
C SER A 10 -15.06 26.88 0.88
N PRO A 11 -14.45 27.42 -0.20
CA PRO A 11 -14.14 26.63 -1.40
C PRO A 11 -13.35 25.36 -1.10
N GLY A 12 -12.40 25.41 -0.19
CA GLY A 12 -11.58 24.25 0.19
C GLY A 12 -12.30 23.21 1.05
N ARG A 13 -13.44 23.56 1.67
CA ARG A 13 -14.28 22.63 2.45
C ARG A 13 -15.44 22.05 1.64
N ARG A 14 -15.89 22.72 0.61
CA ARG A 14 -17.04 22.31 -0.21
C ARG A 14 -16.91 20.89 -0.74
N ALA A 15 -15.75 20.50 -1.24
CA ALA A 15 -15.50 19.18 -1.80
C ALA A 15 -14.63 18.30 -0.89
N LEU A 16 -14.46 18.67 0.39
CA LEU A 16 -13.61 17.96 1.31
C LEU A 16 -14.30 16.70 1.83
N ILE A 17 -13.70 15.54 1.56
CA ILE A 17 -14.13 14.24 2.07
C ILE A 17 -12.90 13.53 2.63
N LEU A 18 -12.91 13.20 3.91
CA LEU A 18 -11.81 12.52 4.57
C LEU A 18 -12.31 11.24 5.26
N VAL A 19 -11.41 10.30 5.47
CA VAL A 19 -11.68 9.14 6.32
C VAL A 19 -11.84 9.58 7.76
N ASP A 20 -12.88 9.10 8.43
CA ASP A 20 -13.05 9.30 9.87
C ASP A 20 -11.99 8.48 10.64
N LYS A 21 -11.32 9.14 11.56
CA LYS A 21 -10.29 8.58 12.42
C LYS A 21 -10.66 8.64 13.90
N SER A 22 -11.93 8.87 14.21
CA SER A 22 -12.40 9.05 15.59
C SER A 22 -12.16 7.81 16.44
N SER A 23 -12.29 6.61 15.87
CA SER A 23 -12.08 5.32 16.52
C SER A 23 -10.61 4.93 16.72
N LEU A 24 -9.68 5.68 16.14
CA LEU A 24 -8.25 5.39 16.25
C LEU A 24 -7.66 6.06 17.49
N TRP A 25 -6.59 5.47 18.00
CA TRP A 25 -5.79 6.04 19.07
C TRP A 25 -5.28 7.44 18.72
N LYS A 26 -5.50 8.41 19.63
CA LYS A 26 -5.15 9.80 19.42
C LYS A 26 -3.82 10.20 20.08
N GLY A 27 -3.25 9.31 20.88
CA GLY A 27 -2.01 9.53 21.60
C GLY A 27 -0.76 9.38 20.73
N LYS A 28 0.40 9.45 21.38
CA LYS A 28 1.71 9.29 20.73
C LYS A 28 1.98 7.81 20.45
N PRO A 29 2.69 7.48 19.35
CA PRO A 29 3.14 6.11 19.09
C PRO A 29 4.21 5.69 20.10
N VAL A 30 4.45 4.39 20.23
CA VAL A 30 5.50 3.82 21.08
C VAL A 30 6.86 4.32 20.58
N LYS A 31 7.63 4.99 21.49
CA LYS A 31 8.89 5.66 21.12
C LYS A 31 9.94 4.66 20.60
N ALA A 32 10.07 3.49 21.25
CA ALA A 32 11.00 2.42 20.88
C ALA A 32 10.74 1.85 19.48
N LEU A 33 9.47 1.87 19.02
CA LEU A 33 9.05 1.36 17.71
C LEU A 33 8.98 2.46 16.63
N THR A 34 9.59 3.63 16.86
CA THR A 34 9.51 4.75 15.91
C THR A 34 10.87 5.42 15.71
N GLU A 35 11.11 5.84 14.48
CA GLU A 35 12.29 6.57 14.07
C GLU A 35 11.93 7.86 13.33
N GLY A 36 12.82 8.87 13.39
CA GLY A 36 12.67 10.10 12.63
C GLY A 36 12.83 9.85 11.14
N LYS A 37 11.82 10.22 10.33
CA LYS A 37 11.90 10.06 8.88
C LYS A 37 12.53 11.27 8.21
N HIS A 38 13.76 11.11 7.73
CA HIS A 38 14.43 12.11 6.91
C HIS A 38 13.77 12.21 5.51
N LYS A 39 13.63 13.43 4.97
CA LYS A 39 13.05 13.69 3.65
C LYS A 39 14.11 14.18 2.68
N THR A 40 14.32 13.47 1.60
CA THR A 40 15.33 13.78 0.57
C THR A 40 14.82 14.77 -0.48
N GLY A 41 13.52 15.09 -0.48
CA GLY A 41 12.91 15.95 -1.50
C GLY A 41 12.96 15.37 -2.92
N GLY A 42 13.01 14.05 -3.06
CA GLY A 42 13.11 13.36 -4.35
C GLY A 42 14.53 13.36 -4.97
N ARG A 43 15.56 13.70 -4.18
CA ARG A 43 16.96 13.68 -4.60
C ARG A 43 17.61 12.35 -4.26
N ASN A 44 18.54 11.93 -5.09
CA ASN A 44 19.41 10.78 -4.83
C ASN A 44 20.63 11.19 -3.97
N ASN A 45 21.55 10.25 -3.72
CA ASN A 45 22.79 10.50 -2.96
C ASN A 45 23.74 11.51 -3.63
N LYS A 46 23.60 11.75 -4.94
CA LYS A 46 24.36 12.75 -5.71
C LYS A 46 23.64 14.11 -5.80
N GLY A 47 22.50 14.29 -5.12
CA GLY A 47 21.72 15.53 -5.14
C GLY A 47 20.84 15.71 -6.39
N HIS A 48 20.86 14.81 -7.36
CA HIS A 48 20.02 14.90 -8.56
C HIS A 48 18.58 14.51 -8.28
N VAL A 49 17.62 15.22 -8.89
CA VAL A 49 16.18 14.93 -8.77
C VAL A 49 15.84 13.68 -9.58
N THR A 50 15.63 12.56 -8.90
CA THR A 50 15.19 11.28 -9.49
C THR A 50 13.70 11.04 -9.36
N SER A 51 13.04 11.66 -8.38
CA SER A 51 11.59 11.61 -8.19
C SER A 51 11.02 13.03 -8.19
N ARG A 52 10.28 13.36 -9.24
CA ARG A 52 9.72 14.70 -9.45
C ARG A 52 8.46 14.92 -8.60
N GLY A 53 8.18 16.18 -8.28
CA GLY A 53 6.97 16.57 -7.58
C GLY A 53 6.91 16.14 -6.11
N ILE A 54 8.04 15.83 -5.49
CA ILE A 54 8.14 15.47 -4.08
C ILE A 54 9.03 16.48 -3.38
N ALA A 55 8.49 17.18 -2.38
CA ALA A 55 9.26 17.97 -1.42
C ALA A 55 8.35 18.52 -0.30
N GLY A 56 8.94 18.92 0.81
CA GLY A 56 8.23 19.50 1.95
C GLY A 56 7.27 18.53 2.63
N GLY A 57 6.10 19.06 3.01
CA GLY A 57 5.10 18.31 3.75
C GLY A 57 5.39 18.19 5.23
N HIS A 58 4.39 17.74 5.99
CA HIS A 58 4.46 17.61 7.45
C HIS A 58 5.56 16.64 7.88
N LYS A 59 6.28 16.96 8.99
CA LYS A 59 7.27 16.06 9.60
C LYS A 59 6.61 14.75 10.01
N GLN A 60 7.27 13.62 9.74
CA GLN A 60 6.72 12.28 9.97
C GLN A 60 7.75 11.45 10.74
N LYS A 61 7.25 10.55 11.61
CA LYS A 61 8.02 9.44 12.19
C LYS A 61 7.68 8.16 11.45
N TYR A 62 8.69 7.37 11.14
CA TYR A 62 8.49 6.00 10.63
C TYR A 62 8.10 5.08 11.80
N ARG A 63 7.22 4.10 11.56
CA ARG A 63 6.87 3.04 12.49
C ARG A 63 7.46 1.74 11.99
N PHE A 64 8.15 1.03 12.87
CA PHE A 64 8.63 -0.32 12.56
C PHE A 64 7.44 -1.27 12.60
N ILE A 65 7.16 -1.89 11.46
CA ILE A 65 6.07 -2.84 11.32
C ILE A 65 6.65 -4.23 11.16
N ASP A 66 6.12 -5.18 11.91
CA ASP A 66 6.46 -6.58 11.73
C ASP A 66 5.74 -7.15 10.50
N PHE A 67 6.48 -7.20 9.39
CA PHE A 67 6.00 -7.84 8.15
C PHE A 67 6.28 -9.33 8.11
N LYS A 68 7.04 -9.88 9.06
CA LYS A 68 7.53 -11.26 9.04
C LYS A 68 6.73 -12.17 9.95
N ARG A 69 6.16 -11.64 11.05
CA ARG A 69 5.37 -12.41 12.00
C ARG A 69 6.11 -13.68 12.48
N ARG A 70 7.34 -13.51 12.97
CA ARG A 70 8.23 -14.62 13.31
C ARG A 70 7.95 -15.29 14.65
N LYS A 71 7.25 -14.64 15.57
CA LYS A 71 6.83 -15.24 16.85
C LYS A 71 5.66 -16.16 16.59
N TRP A 72 5.99 -17.43 16.36
CA TRP A 72 5.00 -18.47 16.08
C TRP A 72 4.41 -19.01 17.37
N ASP A 73 3.16 -19.41 17.29
CA ASP A 73 2.37 -20.05 18.35
C ASP A 73 2.28 -19.26 19.66
N MET A 74 2.70 -17.97 19.61
CA MET A 74 2.59 -17.06 20.73
C MET A 74 1.44 -16.09 20.48
N PRO A 75 0.39 -16.09 21.33
CA PRO A 75 -0.71 -15.15 21.20
C PRO A 75 -0.28 -13.71 21.52
N ALA A 76 -0.87 -12.77 20.78
CA ALA A 76 -0.67 -11.35 21.00
C ALA A 76 -2.01 -10.64 21.04
N THR A 77 -2.23 -9.81 22.07
CA THR A 77 -3.46 -9.04 22.23
C THR A 77 -3.33 -7.69 21.56
N VAL A 78 -4.36 -7.27 20.83
CA VAL A 78 -4.45 -5.95 20.21
C VAL A 78 -4.73 -4.91 21.29
N GLU A 79 -3.73 -4.07 21.60
CA GLU A 79 -3.89 -3.00 22.58
C GLU A 79 -4.63 -1.78 21.99
N ARG A 80 -4.31 -1.41 20.74
CA ARG A 80 -4.90 -0.23 20.10
C ARG A 80 -4.70 -0.21 18.59
N LEU A 81 -5.56 0.52 17.89
CA LEU A 81 -5.46 0.80 16.46
C LEU A 81 -4.94 2.23 16.27
N GLU A 82 -3.92 2.41 15.43
CA GLU A 82 -3.26 3.69 15.21
C GLU A 82 -3.27 4.14 13.75
N TYR A 83 -3.23 5.44 13.56
CA TYR A 83 -2.96 6.07 12.27
C TYR A 83 -1.45 6.11 12.00
N ASP A 84 -1.03 5.65 10.82
CA ASP A 84 0.35 5.80 10.37
C ASP A 84 0.41 6.76 9.16
N PRO A 85 1.15 7.88 9.24
CA PRO A 85 1.30 8.83 8.14
C PRO A 85 2.15 8.29 6.97
N ASN A 86 2.82 7.14 7.15
CA ASN A 86 3.70 6.57 6.13
C ASN A 86 3.00 5.61 5.19
N ARG A 87 1.78 5.18 5.55
CA ARG A 87 0.98 4.24 4.75
C ARG A 87 -0.49 4.61 4.76
N THR A 88 -1.24 4.07 3.83
CA THR A 88 -2.68 4.31 3.71
C THR A 88 -3.50 3.41 4.63
N ALA A 89 -2.97 2.25 5.00
CA ALA A 89 -3.54 1.31 5.96
C ALA A 89 -3.38 1.82 7.40
N PHE A 90 -4.28 1.42 8.29
CA PHE A 90 -4.07 1.56 9.73
C PHE A 90 -3.15 0.46 10.23
N ILE A 91 -2.57 0.68 11.40
CA ILE A 91 -1.71 -0.26 12.09
C ILE A 91 -2.32 -0.62 13.44
N ALA A 92 -2.02 -1.82 13.91
CA ALA A 92 -2.39 -2.27 15.25
C ALA A 92 -1.12 -2.44 16.08
N LEU A 93 -1.14 -1.90 17.30
CA LEU A 93 -0.16 -2.24 18.31
C LEU A 93 -0.63 -3.53 18.99
N VAL A 94 0.19 -4.55 18.95
CA VAL A 94 -0.08 -5.81 19.61
C VAL A 94 0.97 -6.07 20.69
N LYS A 95 0.55 -6.66 21.80
CA LYS A 95 1.39 -7.08 22.91
C LYS A 95 1.35 -8.59 23.03
N TYR A 96 2.51 -9.21 22.94
CA TYR A 96 2.69 -10.65 23.16
C TYR A 96 2.65 -10.99 24.66
N GLU A 97 2.45 -12.25 24.98
CA GLU A 97 2.45 -12.75 26.37
C GLU A 97 3.79 -12.53 27.08
N ASP A 98 4.91 -12.51 26.36
CA ASP A 98 6.24 -12.18 26.89
C ASP A 98 6.44 -10.67 27.18
N GLY A 99 5.41 -9.85 26.96
CA GLY A 99 5.42 -8.41 27.19
C GLY A 99 5.99 -7.59 26.04
N GLU A 100 6.54 -8.19 24.98
CA GLU A 100 7.03 -7.45 23.81
C GLU A 100 5.87 -6.84 23.03
N GLN A 101 6.04 -5.56 22.66
CA GLN A 101 5.10 -4.85 21.82
C GLN A 101 5.63 -4.74 20.39
N THR A 102 4.75 -4.88 19.41
CA THR A 102 5.09 -4.66 18.01
C THR A 102 3.91 -4.08 17.21
N TYR A 103 4.21 -3.44 16.08
CA TYR A 103 3.18 -2.99 15.15
C TYR A 103 2.96 -4.01 14.05
N ILE A 104 1.70 -4.27 13.72
CA ILE A 104 1.29 -5.04 12.54
C ILE A 104 0.38 -4.21 11.65
N ILE A 105 0.21 -4.59 10.37
CA ILE A 105 -0.83 -4.02 9.52
C ILE A 105 -2.18 -4.46 10.08
N ALA A 106 -3.07 -3.53 10.38
CA ALA A 106 -4.40 -3.85 10.84
C ALA A 106 -5.28 -4.36 9.69
N PRO A 107 -5.86 -5.57 9.76
CA PRO A 107 -6.90 -6.00 8.83
C PRO A 107 -8.22 -5.28 9.12
N GLN A 108 -9.17 -5.42 8.18
CA GLN A 108 -10.57 -5.04 8.43
C GLN A 108 -11.15 -5.93 9.54
N ARG A 109 -12.05 -5.36 10.33
CA ARG A 109 -12.77 -6.02 11.43
C ARG A 109 -11.90 -6.42 12.63
N LEU A 110 -10.63 -6.02 12.68
CA LEU A 110 -9.81 -6.18 13.88
C LEU A 110 -10.22 -5.13 14.91
N ALA A 111 -10.51 -5.55 16.13
CA ALA A 111 -10.88 -4.70 17.25
C ALA A 111 -9.78 -4.69 18.33
N VAL A 112 -9.88 -3.72 19.24
CA VAL A 112 -9.06 -3.68 20.45
C VAL A 112 -9.51 -4.80 21.38
N GLY A 113 -8.57 -5.55 21.93
CA GLY A 113 -8.81 -6.73 22.76
C GLY A 113 -8.81 -8.06 21.99
N ASP A 114 -8.85 -8.03 20.65
CA ASP A 114 -8.71 -9.25 19.85
C ASP A 114 -7.36 -9.89 20.06
N VAL A 115 -7.32 -11.23 20.03
CA VAL A 115 -6.08 -12.01 20.08
C VAL A 115 -5.71 -12.47 18.69
N VAL A 116 -4.45 -12.25 18.31
CA VAL A 116 -3.88 -12.65 17.02
C VAL A 116 -2.69 -13.56 17.21
N VAL A 117 -2.62 -14.62 16.41
CA VAL A 117 -1.56 -15.63 16.46
C VAL A 117 -0.90 -15.74 15.09
N ALA A 118 0.39 -16.04 15.08
CA ALA A 118 1.12 -16.43 13.88
C ALA A 118 1.66 -17.83 14.07
N GLY A 119 1.59 -18.69 13.05
CA GLY A 119 2.09 -20.05 13.15
C GLY A 119 2.10 -20.75 11.80
N GLU A 120 2.45 -22.02 11.78
CA GLU A 120 2.35 -22.83 10.56
C GLU A 120 0.90 -22.95 10.12
N LYS A 121 0.01 -23.28 11.07
CA LYS A 121 -1.45 -23.38 10.87
C LYS A 121 -2.14 -22.70 12.06
N THR A 122 -3.04 -21.78 11.78
CA THR A 122 -3.83 -21.06 12.78
C THR A 122 -5.30 -21.00 12.37
N ASP A 123 -6.18 -20.58 13.27
CA ASP A 123 -7.59 -20.32 12.93
C ASP A 123 -7.71 -19.24 11.84
N VAL A 124 -8.74 -19.37 11.00
CA VAL A 124 -9.04 -18.39 9.95
C VAL A 124 -9.77 -17.19 10.55
N LYS A 125 -9.08 -16.44 11.40
CA LYS A 125 -9.55 -15.20 12.02
C LYS A 125 -8.77 -13.99 11.48
N PRO A 126 -9.39 -12.81 11.30
CA PRO A 126 -8.69 -11.61 10.86
C PRO A 126 -7.50 -11.28 11.77
N GLY A 127 -6.31 -11.10 11.19
CA GLY A 127 -5.08 -10.80 11.93
C GLY A 127 -4.19 -12.00 12.22
N ASN A 128 -4.72 -13.23 12.17
CA ASN A 128 -3.90 -14.42 12.27
C ASN A 128 -3.03 -14.60 11.02
N ALA A 129 -1.81 -15.07 11.20
CA ALA A 129 -0.88 -15.31 10.11
C ALA A 129 -0.49 -16.78 10.04
N MET A 130 -0.51 -17.36 8.84
CA MET A 130 -0.16 -18.76 8.61
C MET A 130 0.49 -18.96 7.24
N LEU A 131 1.02 -20.16 7.01
CA LEU A 131 1.56 -20.55 5.71
C LEU A 131 0.43 -20.61 4.67
N LEU A 132 0.72 -20.19 3.45
CA LEU A 132 -0.26 -20.22 2.35
C LEU A 132 -0.73 -21.65 2.04
N SER A 133 0.13 -22.65 2.24
CA SER A 133 -0.22 -24.08 2.08
C SER A 133 -1.32 -24.53 3.04
N GLN A 134 -1.43 -23.91 4.21
CA GLN A 134 -2.42 -24.25 5.23
C GLN A 134 -3.72 -23.44 5.12
N MET A 135 -3.69 -22.32 4.37
CA MET A 135 -4.88 -21.49 4.21
C MET A 135 -5.96 -22.19 3.38
N PRO A 136 -7.22 -22.29 3.81
CA PRO A 136 -8.30 -22.82 2.99
C PRO A 136 -8.46 -22.07 1.67
N VAL A 137 -8.88 -22.79 0.63
CA VAL A 137 -9.24 -22.18 -0.66
C VAL A 137 -10.41 -21.21 -0.47
N GLY A 138 -10.36 -20.05 -1.14
CA GLY A 138 -11.33 -18.97 -0.96
C GLY A 138 -10.93 -17.94 0.09
N THR A 139 -10.00 -18.25 0.99
CA THR A 139 -9.55 -17.33 2.04
C THR A 139 -9.00 -16.04 1.45
N ILE A 140 -9.43 -14.92 2.05
CA ILE A 140 -8.89 -13.59 1.78
C ILE A 140 -7.75 -13.34 2.76
N CYS A 141 -6.59 -12.95 2.24
CA CYS A 141 -5.40 -12.65 3.04
C CYS A 141 -4.69 -11.37 2.55
N HIS A 142 -3.82 -10.84 3.37
CA HIS A 142 -3.00 -9.66 3.09
C HIS A 142 -1.58 -9.87 3.62
N ASN A 143 -0.69 -8.89 3.43
CA ASN A 143 0.70 -8.96 3.88
C ASN A 143 1.38 -10.26 3.46
N VAL A 144 1.17 -10.67 2.20
CA VAL A 144 1.61 -11.97 1.67
C VAL A 144 3.06 -11.89 1.22
N GLU A 145 3.84 -12.89 1.57
CA GLU A 145 5.23 -13.03 1.14
C GLU A 145 5.33 -13.48 -0.33
N MET A 146 6.42 -13.09 -0.97
CA MET A 146 6.82 -13.58 -2.29
C MET A 146 7.92 -14.65 -2.23
N LYS A 147 8.68 -14.65 -1.15
CA LYS A 147 9.71 -15.62 -0.82
C LYS A 147 9.60 -15.89 0.67
N PRO A 148 9.77 -17.14 1.11
CA PRO A 148 9.69 -17.51 2.52
C PRO A 148 10.62 -16.66 3.38
N SER A 149 10.17 -16.29 4.56
CA SER A 149 10.92 -15.53 5.59
C SER A 149 11.43 -14.14 5.16
N LYS A 150 11.06 -13.66 3.96
CA LYS A 150 11.44 -12.32 3.49
C LYS A 150 10.57 -11.22 4.09
N GLY A 151 9.40 -11.56 4.57
CA GLY A 151 8.35 -10.65 5.02
C GLY A 151 7.36 -10.30 3.92
N GLY A 152 6.16 -9.92 4.32
CA GLY A 152 5.06 -9.63 3.42
C GLY A 152 5.36 -8.47 2.47
N GLN A 153 5.04 -8.64 1.20
CA GLN A 153 5.28 -7.66 0.13
C GLN A 153 4.01 -7.34 -0.67
N ILE A 154 3.08 -8.28 -0.76
CA ILE A 154 1.84 -8.15 -1.53
C ILE A 154 0.70 -7.76 -0.60
N ALA A 155 -0.24 -6.95 -1.09
CA ALA A 155 -1.45 -6.52 -0.38
C ALA A 155 -1.15 -5.89 0.99
N ARG A 156 -0.45 -4.74 1.00
CA ARG A 156 -0.15 -3.95 2.21
C ARG A 156 -0.82 -2.59 2.24
N SER A 157 -1.35 -2.14 1.12
CA SER A 157 -2.05 -0.84 1.04
C SER A 157 -3.49 -0.96 1.51
N ALA A 158 -4.09 0.16 1.90
CA ALA A 158 -5.48 0.23 2.34
C ALA A 158 -6.45 -0.50 1.40
N GLY A 159 -7.33 -1.33 1.95
CA GLY A 159 -8.37 -2.06 1.23
C GLY A 159 -7.88 -3.16 0.29
N THR A 160 -6.57 -3.40 0.15
CA THR A 160 -6.06 -4.44 -0.73
C THR A 160 -6.10 -5.82 -0.07
N TYR A 161 -6.20 -6.84 -0.91
CA TYR A 161 -6.24 -8.23 -0.49
C TYR A 161 -5.71 -9.16 -1.59
N VAL A 162 -5.46 -10.39 -1.21
CA VAL A 162 -5.15 -11.52 -2.08
C VAL A 162 -6.14 -12.63 -1.75
N GLN A 163 -6.64 -13.35 -2.73
CA GLN A 163 -7.50 -14.51 -2.52
C GLN A 163 -6.76 -15.78 -2.90
N VAL A 164 -6.77 -16.77 -2.02
CA VAL A 164 -6.31 -18.12 -2.33
C VAL A 164 -7.33 -18.79 -3.24
N VAL A 165 -6.91 -19.21 -4.43
CA VAL A 165 -7.80 -19.81 -5.46
C VAL A 165 -7.65 -21.33 -5.52
N GLY A 166 -6.44 -21.84 -5.31
CA GLY A 166 -6.15 -23.26 -5.38
C GLY A 166 -4.71 -23.58 -5.00
N ARG A 167 -4.37 -24.86 -5.09
CA ARG A 167 -3.01 -25.38 -4.81
C ARG A 167 -2.62 -26.33 -5.95
N ASP A 168 -1.35 -26.29 -6.29
CA ASP A 168 -0.78 -27.18 -7.32
C ASP A 168 0.71 -27.43 -7.00
N ARG A 169 1.11 -28.69 -6.83
CA ARG A 169 2.50 -29.14 -6.69
C ARG A 169 3.33 -28.32 -5.70
N GLY A 170 2.82 -28.11 -4.47
CA GLY A 170 3.49 -27.34 -3.42
C GLY A 170 3.46 -25.81 -3.63
N MET A 171 2.84 -25.36 -4.72
CA MET A 171 2.57 -23.95 -4.99
C MET A 171 1.12 -23.61 -4.67
N VAL A 172 0.86 -22.37 -4.32
CA VAL A 172 -0.49 -21.84 -4.09
C VAL A 172 -0.83 -20.86 -5.19
N ILE A 173 -1.99 -21.05 -5.79
CA ILE A 173 -2.54 -20.14 -6.80
C ILE A 173 -3.27 -19.03 -6.08
N VAL A 174 -2.84 -17.80 -6.30
CA VAL A 174 -3.44 -16.62 -5.69
C VAL A 174 -3.96 -15.66 -6.74
N ARG A 175 -5.10 -15.03 -6.44
CA ARG A 175 -5.66 -13.93 -7.22
C ARG A 175 -5.38 -12.61 -6.49
N LEU A 176 -4.65 -11.73 -7.15
CA LEU A 176 -4.34 -10.39 -6.66
C LEU A 176 -5.51 -9.44 -6.87
N ASN A 177 -5.52 -8.32 -6.15
CA ASN A 177 -6.52 -7.25 -6.30
C ASN A 177 -6.57 -6.67 -7.75
N SER A 178 -5.47 -6.74 -8.50
CA SER A 178 -5.38 -6.35 -9.91
C SER A 178 -6.09 -7.31 -10.89
N GLY A 179 -6.54 -8.49 -10.40
CA GLY A 179 -7.07 -9.58 -11.21
C GLY A 179 -6.01 -10.55 -11.76
N GLU A 180 -4.72 -10.28 -11.56
CA GLU A 180 -3.64 -11.21 -11.91
C GLU A 180 -3.74 -12.48 -11.06
N GLN A 181 -3.61 -13.63 -11.69
CA GLN A 181 -3.48 -14.94 -11.03
C GLN A 181 -2.04 -15.42 -11.18
N ARG A 182 -1.44 -15.83 -10.06
CA ARG A 182 -0.05 -16.27 -10.05
C ARG A 182 0.22 -17.35 -9.01
N TYR A 183 1.29 -18.08 -9.24
CA TYR A 183 1.83 -19.01 -8.28
C TYR A 183 2.66 -18.28 -7.21
N LEU A 184 2.51 -18.71 -5.97
CA LEU A 184 3.40 -18.43 -4.83
C LEU A 184 3.78 -19.75 -4.19
N ARG A 185 4.95 -19.82 -3.56
CA ARG A 185 5.35 -21.01 -2.80
C ARG A 185 4.42 -21.21 -1.60
N GLY A 186 4.09 -22.45 -1.29
CA GLY A 186 3.26 -22.82 -0.14
C GLY A 186 3.85 -22.39 1.20
N ASP A 187 5.19 -22.37 1.31
CA ASP A 187 5.95 -21.98 2.51
C ASP A 187 5.92 -20.46 2.79
N CYS A 188 5.35 -19.66 1.89
CA CYS A 188 5.19 -18.22 2.11
C CYS A 188 4.09 -17.96 3.13
N MET A 189 4.30 -16.99 4.03
CA MET A 189 3.29 -16.56 4.97
C MET A 189 2.33 -15.53 4.39
N GLY A 190 1.12 -15.52 4.92
CA GLY A 190 0.12 -14.48 4.69
C GLY A 190 -0.70 -14.25 5.94
N THR A 191 -1.29 -13.08 6.10
CA THR A 191 -2.18 -12.74 7.21
C THR A 191 -3.62 -12.75 6.75
N VAL A 192 -4.50 -13.41 7.49
CA VAL A 192 -5.93 -13.54 7.15
C VAL A 192 -6.64 -12.17 7.22
N GLY A 193 -7.54 -11.95 6.27
CA GLY A 193 -8.35 -10.74 6.15
C GLY A 193 -7.84 -9.76 5.08
N ALA A 194 -8.65 -8.78 4.72
CA ALA A 194 -8.28 -7.67 3.87
C ALA A 194 -7.70 -6.52 4.70
N VAL A 195 -6.85 -5.69 4.11
CA VAL A 195 -6.26 -4.53 4.79
C VAL A 195 -7.31 -3.50 5.16
N SER A 196 -7.19 -2.88 6.31
CA SER A 196 -8.05 -1.82 6.82
C SER A 196 -8.14 -0.60 5.89
N ASN A 197 -9.08 0.31 6.20
CA ASN A 197 -9.25 1.60 5.54
C ASN A 197 -9.57 1.54 4.03
N PRO A 198 -10.54 0.73 3.55
CA PRO A 198 -10.87 0.63 2.14
C PRO A 198 -11.33 1.97 1.54
N ASP A 199 -11.95 2.83 2.34
CA ASP A 199 -12.45 4.15 1.93
C ASP A 199 -11.37 5.19 1.68
N ASN A 200 -10.08 4.83 1.88
CA ASN A 200 -8.98 5.74 1.59
C ASN A 200 -8.96 6.23 0.12
N GLN A 201 -9.42 5.41 -0.81
CA GLN A 201 -9.53 5.78 -2.24
C GLN A 201 -10.62 6.81 -2.50
N ASN A 202 -11.63 6.88 -1.66
CA ASN A 202 -12.81 7.76 -1.79
C ASN A 202 -12.58 9.16 -1.18
N GLN A 203 -11.37 9.44 -0.66
CA GLN A 203 -11.03 10.73 -0.10
C GLN A 203 -10.92 11.79 -1.18
N ASN A 204 -11.44 12.99 -0.88
CA ASN A 204 -11.19 14.21 -1.65
C ASN A 204 -10.50 15.24 -0.76
N LEU A 205 -9.32 15.67 -1.16
CA LEU A 205 -8.50 16.61 -0.37
C LEU A 205 -9.05 18.05 -0.37
N GLY A 206 -9.97 18.39 -1.26
CA GLY A 206 -10.68 19.68 -1.30
C GLY A 206 -9.82 20.87 -1.73
N LYS A 207 -8.53 20.92 -1.44
CA LYS A 207 -7.64 22.02 -1.82
C LYS A 207 -6.21 21.58 -2.10
N ALA A 208 -5.51 22.31 -2.97
CA ALA A 208 -4.12 22.06 -3.35
C ALA A 208 -3.15 22.12 -2.14
N GLY A 209 -3.41 22.98 -1.14
CA GLY A 209 -2.61 23.07 0.06
C GLY A 209 -2.52 21.75 0.85
N ARG A 210 -3.58 20.93 0.85
CA ARG A 210 -3.51 19.60 1.49
C ARG A 210 -2.54 18.67 0.78
N SER A 211 -2.49 18.71 -0.55
CA SER A 211 -1.48 17.96 -1.32
C SER A 211 -0.06 18.41 -0.94
N ARG A 212 0.13 19.72 -0.73
CA ARG A 212 1.41 20.27 -0.26
C ARG A 212 1.77 19.77 1.15
N TRP A 213 0.82 19.67 2.06
CA TRP A 213 1.03 19.10 3.40
C TRP A 213 1.45 17.63 3.35
N LEU A 214 1.00 16.90 2.34
CA LEU A 214 1.40 15.50 2.09
C LEU A 214 2.76 15.39 1.39
N GLY A 215 3.42 16.50 1.08
CA GLY A 215 4.72 16.52 0.40
C GLY A 215 4.65 16.44 -1.13
N ARG A 216 3.49 16.65 -1.72
CA ARG A 216 3.30 16.69 -3.18
C ARG A 216 3.44 18.13 -3.68
N ARG A 217 4.30 18.33 -4.65
CA ARG A 217 4.45 19.61 -5.35
C ARG A 217 3.63 19.61 -6.64
N PRO A 218 3.24 20.80 -7.16
CA PRO A 218 2.67 20.92 -8.49
C PRO A 218 3.59 20.33 -9.56
N LEU A 219 2.99 19.68 -10.54
CA LEU A 219 3.69 19.13 -11.71
C LEU A 219 3.29 19.96 -12.94
N THR A 220 4.28 20.52 -13.62
CA THR A 220 4.09 21.19 -14.91
C THR A 220 3.91 20.14 -15.98
N ARG A 221 2.87 20.28 -16.81
CA ARG A 221 2.62 19.42 -17.98
C ARG A 221 3.77 19.56 -19.00
N GLY A 222 4.09 18.47 -19.72
CA GLY A 222 5.12 18.49 -20.75
C GLY A 222 4.87 19.51 -21.86
N VAL A 223 3.60 19.69 -22.25
CA VAL A 223 3.18 20.66 -23.27
C VAL A 223 3.46 22.13 -22.88
N ALA A 224 3.49 22.43 -21.57
CA ALA A 224 3.75 23.78 -21.07
C ALA A 224 5.25 24.05 -20.84
N LYS A 225 6.12 23.21 -21.36
CA LYS A 225 7.58 23.32 -21.25
C LYS A 225 8.19 23.72 -22.58
N ASN A 226 9.48 24.09 -22.54
CA ASN A 226 10.27 24.30 -23.72
C ASN A 226 10.71 22.94 -24.35
N PRO A 227 11.07 22.91 -25.65
CA PRO A 227 11.50 21.69 -26.33
C PRO A 227 12.68 20.99 -25.66
N VAL A 228 13.61 21.74 -25.07
CA VAL A 228 14.76 21.21 -24.31
C VAL A 228 14.37 20.43 -23.07
N ASP A 229 13.24 20.77 -22.45
CA ASP A 229 12.80 20.18 -21.17
C ASP A 229 11.86 18.97 -21.34
N HIS A 230 11.18 18.88 -22.47
CA HIS A 230 10.21 17.82 -22.73
C HIS A 230 9.94 17.64 -24.23
N PRO A 231 9.81 16.39 -24.73
CA PRO A 231 9.47 16.10 -26.14
C PRO A 231 8.10 16.66 -26.61
N HIS A 232 7.25 17.06 -25.69
CA HIS A 232 5.97 17.74 -25.97
C HIS A 232 6.04 19.26 -25.85
N GLY A 233 7.23 19.81 -25.58
CA GLY A 233 7.42 21.23 -25.38
C GLY A 233 7.52 21.99 -26.70
N GLY A 234 7.35 23.31 -26.61
CA GLY A 234 7.44 24.24 -27.73
C GLY A 234 6.08 24.62 -28.34
N GLY A 235 6.14 25.37 -29.42
CA GLY A 235 4.99 25.95 -30.12
C GLY A 235 4.59 27.32 -29.62
N GLU A 236 3.75 28.00 -30.38
CA GLU A 236 3.18 29.30 -30.04
C GLU A 236 1.82 29.14 -29.37
N GLY A 237 1.63 29.84 -28.25
CA GLY A 237 0.38 29.85 -27.51
C GLY A 237 -0.06 28.49 -27.01
N ARG A 238 -1.32 28.14 -27.22
CA ARG A 238 -1.93 26.89 -26.70
C ARG A 238 -1.80 25.77 -27.74
N THR A 239 -0.67 25.08 -27.72
CA THR A 239 -0.37 23.97 -28.64
C THR A 239 -0.81 22.60 -28.09
N SER A 240 -0.97 21.62 -28.99
CA SER A 240 -1.15 20.21 -28.66
C SER A 240 0.21 19.50 -28.44
N GLY A 241 0.21 18.23 -28.02
CA GLY A 241 1.45 17.46 -27.77
C GLY A 241 2.28 17.13 -29.01
N GLY A 242 1.72 17.27 -30.24
CA GLY A 242 2.40 17.09 -31.52
C GLY A 242 2.86 15.65 -31.85
N ARG A 243 2.75 14.70 -30.93
CA ARG A 243 3.21 13.32 -31.05
C ARG A 243 2.51 12.39 -30.05
N HIS A 244 2.71 11.08 -30.16
CA HIS A 244 2.25 10.14 -29.17
C HIS A 244 2.72 10.51 -27.76
N PRO A 245 1.90 10.30 -26.70
CA PRO A 245 2.28 10.62 -25.33
C PRO A 245 3.55 9.89 -24.91
N VAL A 246 4.55 10.67 -24.51
CA VAL A 246 5.86 10.16 -24.06
C VAL A 246 6.25 10.80 -22.72
N THR A 247 7.18 10.13 -22.04
CA THR A 247 7.83 10.66 -20.82
C THR A 247 8.83 11.75 -21.21
N PRO A 248 9.40 12.51 -20.25
CA PRO A 248 10.49 13.46 -20.50
C PRO A 248 11.72 12.83 -21.18
N TRP A 249 11.89 11.53 -21.06
CA TRP A 249 12.99 10.74 -21.66
C TRP A 249 12.58 10.06 -22.98
N GLY A 250 11.46 10.44 -23.58
CA GLY A 250 10.99 9.92 -24.85
C GLY A 250 10.33 8.54 -24.83
N LYS A 251 10.21 7.89 -23.67
CA LYS A 251 9.56 6.57 -23.57
C LYS A 251 8.03 6.70 -23.72
N PRO A 252 7.36 5.84 -24.53
CA PRO A 252 5.89 5.83 -24.64
C PRO A 252 5.22 5.65 -23.27
N THR A 253 4.18 6.44 -23.00
CA THR A 253 3.41 6.38 -21.75
C THR A 253 2.12 5.56 -21.87
N LYS A 254 1.64 5.32 -23.09
CA LYS A 254 0.44 4.53 -23.38
C LYS A 254 0.79 3.31 -24.22
N GLY A 255 0.16 2.17 -23.92
CA GLY A 255 0.30 0.92 -24.66
C GLY A 255 1.56 0.11 -24.40
N ALA A 256 2.68 0.71 -24.06
CA ALA A 256 3.93 0.01 -23.80
C ALA A 256 3.87 -0.82 -22.51
N ARG A 257 4.27 -2.07 -22.58
CA ARG A 257 4.44 -2.94 -21.41
C ARG A 257 5.73 -2.57 -20.69
N THR A 258 5.63 -2.11 -19.44
CA THR A 258 6.76 -1.65 -18.64
C THR A 258 7.38 -2.72 -17.73
N ARG A 259 6.81 -3.94 -17.68
CA ARG A 259 7.38 -5.04 -16.92
C ARG A 259 8.66 -5.57 -17.60
N HIS A 260 9.79 -5.48 -16.92
CA HIS A 260 11.10 -5.94 -17.41
C HIS A 260 11.52 -7.30 -16.85
N ASN A 261 11.01 -7.69 -15.66
CA ASN A 261 11.40 -8.95 -15.03
C ASN A 261 10.73 -10.14 -15.74
N LYS A 262 11.48 -10.81 -16.60
CA LYS A 262 11.01 -12.00 -17.34
C LYS A 262 11.16 -13.30 -16.54
N GLN A 263 12.07 -13.36 -15.58
CA GLN A 263 12.32 -14.57 -14.78
C GLN A 263 11.08 -15.08 -14.04
N THR A 264 10.21 -14.17 -13.64
CA THR A 264 8.99 -14.51 -12.88
C THR A 264 7.74 -14.57 -13.76
N ASP A 265 7.86 -14.50 -15.09
CA ASP A 265 6.70 -14.64 -16.00
C ASP A 265 6.08 -16.04 -15.90
N LYS A 266 6.90 -17.08 -15.71
CA LYS A 266 6.44 -18.47 -15.47
C LYS A 266 5.55 -18.65 -14.24
N MET A 267 5.61 -17.68 -13.30
CA MET A 267 4.73 -17.69 -12.12
C MET A 267 3.37 -17.04 -12.38
N ILE A 268 3.14 -16.43 -13.54
CA ILE A 268 1.89 -15.77 -13.88
C ILE A 268 1.02 -16.72 -14.71
N ILE A 269 -0.09 -17.17 -14.13
CA ILE A 269 -1.08 -18.02 -14.80
C ILE A 269 -1.95 -17.16 -15.72
N ARG A 270 -2.46 -16.04 -15.17
CA ARG A 270 -3.31 -15.12 -15.89
C ARG A 270 -2.87 -13.68 -15.62
N SER A 271 -2.46 -12.99 -16.69
CA SER A 271 -2.12 -11.57 -16.61
C SER A 271 -3.35 -10.70 -16.29
N ARG A 272 -3.15 -9.60 -15.59
CA ARG A 272 -4.19 -8.57 -15.37
C ARG A 272 -4.75 -7.98 -16.67
N HIS A 273 -4.02 -8.08 -17.78
CA HIS A 273 -4.41 -7.59 -19.09
C HIS A 273 -5.06 -8.68 -19.99
N ALA A 274 -5.19 -9.91 -19.49
CA ALA A 274 -5.87 -10.95 -20.25
C ALA A 274 -7.34 -10.56 -20.46
N LYS A 275 -7.78 -10.53 -21.72
CA LYS A 275 -9.19 -10.28 -22.07
C LYS A 275 -10.04 -11.36 -21.37
N LYS A 276 -11.14 -10.96 -20.74
CA LYS A 276 -12.18 -11.91 -20.34
C LYS A 276 -12.64 -12.60 -21.63
N LYS A 277 -12.50 -13.94 -21.73
CA LYS A 277 -13.25 -14.68 -22.74
C LYS A 277 -14.73 -14.36 -22.47
N ARG A 278 -15.39 -13.77 -23.47
CA ARG A 278 -16.85 -13.62 -23.50
C ARG A 278 -17.48 -15.00 -23.55
#